data_838b1a78e496f36b44ae4ca9a2c732ac
#
_entry.id   838b1a78e496f36b44ae4ca9a2c732ac
#
_cell.length_a   1.000
_cell.length_b   1.000
_cell.length_c   1.000
_cell.angle_alpha   90.00
_cell.angle_beta   90.00
_cell.angle_gamma   90.00
#
_symmetry.space_group_name_H-M   'P 1'
#
loop_
_entity.id
_entity.type
_entity.pdbx_description
1 polymer ?
#
loop_
_entity_poly.entity_id
_entity_poly.type
_entity_poly.pdbx_seq_one_letter_code
_entity_poly.pdbx_strand_id
1 'polypeptide(L)'
;MKFGIFVFGDNHPDLGRSSQRYYEEVMTMAEWAEELDFDSFWIGEHHFYWYGTCVSPPMIIAALAQRTQKIRLGPAISVLPFHHPLIVAEEYGLADNLCGGRLNFAIGSGFSPNEYQTFGMSMEEARERYWESFDVVLKAWTTDEFSHQGKHFKLDHGTVFVKPLQKPLPPIWIAASSDDTLIKTGEMGFSIMGIPFARSTSLLEVKEKNEVFENSYFRAGHKKRPDVIVALHVYISQNEEDAVASSRPCFQRVVDYLVKYRRPGAHTLDLDTVKKQKLGVFGTPENTCSIFREYEKIGVTHIICMVNFGGVPMPEVRRTMELMSKEVFPNFR
;
A
#
# COMPACT_ATOMS: atom_id res chain seq x y z
N MET A 1 12.32 8.49 -10.01
CA MET A 1 11.21 8.11 -9.08
C MET A 1 10.35 7.05 -9.75
N LYS A 2 9.79 6.07 -9.02
CA LYS A 2 8.86 5.07 -9.54
C LYS A 2 7.42 5.45 -9.24
N PHE A 3 6.48 4.98 -10.06
CA PHE A 3 5.06 5.27 -9.91
C PHE A 3 4.23 4.00 -9.95
N GLY A 4 3.25 3.90 -9.05
CA GLY A 4 2.32 2.78 -9.02
C GLY A 4 0.88 3.23 -8.85
N ILE A 5 -0.04 2.30 -9.08
CA ILE A 5 -1.45 2.46 -8.72
C ILE A 5 -1.71 1.70 -7.42
N PHE A 6 -2.50 2.28 -6.53
CA PHE A 6 -2.94 1.65 -5.31
C PHE A 6 -4.46 1.65 -5.21
N VAL A 7 -5.05 0.45 -5.13
CA VAL A 7 -6.48 0.24 -4.93
C VAL A 7 -6.72 -0.12 -3.47
N PHE A 8 -7.42 0.75 -2.76
CA PHE A 8 -7.69 0.58 -1.34
C PHE A 8 -8.83 -0.41 -1.06
N GLY A 9 -9.76 -0.60 -1.99
CA GLY A 9 -10.86 -1.55 -1.86
C GLY A 9 -12.21 -0.93 -1.53
N ASP A 10 -12.41 0.37 -1.79
CA ASP A 10 -13.64 1.08 -1.48
C ASP A 10 -14.76 0.85 -2.51
N ASN A 11 -15.79 0.15 -2.10
CA ASN A 11 -17.01 -0.07 -2.89
C ASN A 11 -18.23 0.45 -2.13
N HIS A 12 -18.41 1.77 -2.13
CA HIS A 12 -19.46 2.44 -1.37
C HIS A 12 -20.87 2.01 -1.85
N PRO A 13 -21.80 1.65 -0.93
CA PRO A 13 -23.13 1.16 -1.27
C PRO A 13 -24.00 2.15 -2.06
N ASP A 14 -23.82 3.45 -1.82
CA ASP A 14 -24.55 4.53 -2.50
C ASP A 14 -24.21 4.65 -4.00
N LEU A 15 -23.14 4.02 -4.44
CA LEU A 15 -22.76 3.96 -5.85
C LEU A 15 -23.56 2.92 -6.65
N GLY A 16 -24.30 2.02 -5.99
CA GLY A 16 -25.06 0.96 -6.64
C GLY A 16 -24.20 -0.04 -7.44
N ARG A 17 -22.91 -0.05 -7.21
CA ARG A 17 -21.92 -0.90 -7.91
C ARG A 17 -21.85 -2.28 -7.26
N SER A 18 -22.10 -3.35 -8.04
CA SER A 18 -21.94 -4.72 -7.56
C SER A 18 -20.46 -5.05 -7.29
N SER A 19 -20.19 -6.01 -6.40
CA SER A 19 -18.82 -6.49 -6.15
C SER A 19 -18.17 -7.05 -7.42
N GLN A 20 -18.93 -7.76 -8.27
CA GLN A 20 -18.43 -8.24 -9.55
C GLN A 20 -17.91 -7.08 -10.42
N ARG A 21 -18.75 -6.03 -10.59
CA ARG A 21 -18.37 -4.84 -11.36
C ARG A 21 -17.13 -4.15 -10.78
N TYR A 22 -17.06 -4.08 -9.45
CA TYR A 22 -15.89 -3.50 -8.77
C TYR A 22 -14.61 -4.26 -9.11
N TYR A 23 -14.60 -5.59 -9.04
CA TYR A 23 -13.41 -6.38 -9.38
C TYR A 23 -13.05 -6.30 -10.87
N GLU A 24 -14.03 -6.24 -11.77
CA GLU A 24 -13.78 -6.00 -13.20
C GLU A 24 -13.07 -4.66 -13.42
N GLU A 25 -13.47 -3.62 -12.70
CA GLU A 25 -12.81 -2.30 -12.73
C GLU A 25 -11.38 -2.36 -12.18
N VAL A 26 -11.15 -3.09 -11.10
CA VAL A 26 -9.79 -3.32 -10.55
C VAL A 26 -8.88 -4.01 -11.57
N MET A 27 -9.37 -5.06 -12.23
CA MET A 27 -8.61 -5.77 -13.29
C MET A 27 -8.29 -4.83 -14.46
N THR A 28 -9.27 -4.06 -14.90
CA THR A 28 -9.11 -3.08 -15.99
C THR A 28 -8.10 -1.99 -15.63
N MET A 29 -8.11 -1.49 -14.40
CA MET A 29 -7.13 -0.50 -13.95
C MET A 29 -5.69 -1.05 -13.98
N ALA A 30 -5.50 -2.32 -13.65
CA ALA A 30 -4.18 -2.93 -13.70
C ALA A 30 -3.67 -3.10 -15.15
N GLU A 31 -4.55 -3.45 -16.07
CA GLU A 31 -4.25 -3.49 -17.52
C GLU A 31 -3.86 -2.09 -18.02
N TRP A 32 -4.61 -1.05 -17.65
CA TRP A 32 -4.29 0.34 -17.96
C TRP A 32 -2.97 0.80 -17.33
N ALA A 33 -2.70 0.38 -16.09
CA ALA A 33 -1.45 0.72 -15.43
C ALA A 33 -0.23 0.14 -16.17
N GLU A 34 -0.33 -1.10 -16.66
CA GLU A 34 0.72 -1.69 -17.48
C GLU A 34 0.84 -1.00 -18.85
N GLU A 35 -0.28 -0.73 -19.53
CA GLU A 35 -0.31 -0.02 -20.82
C GLU A 35 0.31 1.38 -20.74
N LEU A 36 0.11 2.06 -19.61
CA LEU A 36 0.55 3.43 -19.36
C LEU A 36 1.91 3.52 -18.63
N ASP A 37 2.66 2.41 -18.60
CA ASP A 37 4.01 2.33 -18.03
C ASP A 37 4.12 2.68 -16.54
N PHE A 38 3.12 2.34 -15.72
CA PHE A 38 3.30 2.35 -14.28
C PHE A 38 4.21 1.19 -13.84
N ASP A 39 5.03 1.43 -12.81
CA ASP A 39 6.00 0.44 -12.33
C ASP A 39 5.34 -0.69 -11.49
N SER A 40 4.20 -0.41 -10.84
CA SER A 40 3.57 -1.33 -9.89
C SER A 40 2.08 -1.10 -9.70
N PHE A 41 1.38 -2.18 -9.32
CA PHE A 41 -0.04 -2.16 -8.94
C PHE A 41 -0.21 -2.82 -7.58
N TRP A 42 -0.91 -2.13 -6.67
CA TRP A 42 -0.99 -2.50 -5.26
C TRP A 42 -2.43 -2.65 -4.80
N ILE A 43 -2.67 -3.66 -3.96
CA ILE A 43 -4.00 -4.01 -3.44
C ILE A 43 -3.99 -3.91 -1.92
N GLY A 44 -4.88 -3.10 -1.36
CA GLY A 44 -5.12 -3.04 0.07
C GLY A 44 -5.79 -4.30 0.60
N GLU A 45 -5.62 -4.59 1.90
CA GLU A 45 -6.36 -5.63 2.60
C GLU A 45 -7.22 -5.01 3.68
N HIS A 46 -8.55 -5.22 3.56
CA HIS A 46 -9.54 -4.81 4.54
C HIS A 46 -10.68 -5.82 4.61
N HIS A 47 -11.31 -5.89 5.77
CA HIS A 47 -12.35 -6.87 6.07
C HIS A 47 -13.60 -6.22 6.69
N PHE A 48 -14.77 -6.83 6.46
CA PHE A 48 -16.04 -6.56 7.14
C PHE A 48 -16.69 -5.19 6.87
N TYR A 49 -16.26 -4.49 5.82
CA TYR A 49 -16.85 -3.22 5.37
C TYR A 49 -16.95 -3.14 3.85
N TRP A 50 -17.75 -2.20 3.34
CA TRP A 50 -17.69 -1.86 1.91
C TRP A 50 -16.40 -1.15 1.48
N TYR A 51 -15.66 -0.56 2.43
CA TYR A 51 -14.31 -0.04 2.24
C TYR A 51 -13.25 -1.17 2.23
N GLY A 52 -13.64 -2.36 2.61
CA GLY A 52 -12.82 -3.54 2.67
C GLY A 52 -13.25 -4.59 1.66
N THR A 53 -13.46 -4.20 0.41
CA THR A 53 -13.85 -5.15 -0.63
C THR A 53 -12.67 -6.03 -1.08
N CYS A 54 -11.43 -5.62 -0.85
CA CYS A 54 -10.24 -6.42 -1.13
C CYS A 54 -9.86 -7.25 0.10
N VAL A 55 -10.52 -8.40 0.27
CA VAL A 55 -10.39 -9.28 1.44
C VAL A 55 -9.22 -10.27 1.35
N SER A 56 -8.66 -10.48 0.17
CA SER A 56 -7.57 -11.43 -0.07
C SER A 56 -6.66 -10.91 -1.19
N PRO A 57 -5.67 -10.08 -0.86
CA PRO A 57 -4.71 -9.60 -1.85
C PRO A 57 -4.03 -10.72 -2.66
N PRO A 58 -3.60 -11.86 -2.10
CA PRO A 58 -2.95 -12.91 -2.90
C PRO A 58 -3.88 -13.49 -3.97
N MET A 59 -5.18 -13.62 -3.71
CA MET A 59 -6.17 -14.07 -4.70
C MET A 59 -6.31 -13.06 -5.85
N ILE A 60 -6.38 -11.77 -5.53
CA ILE A 60 -6.47 -10.70 -6.54
C ILE A 60 -5.17 -10.63 -7.34
N ILE A 61 -4.00 -10.72 -6.70
CA ILE A 61 -2.70 -10.75 -7.36
C ILE A 61 -2.61 -11.93 -8.33
N ALA A 62 -3.07 -13.12 -7.95
CA ALA A 62 -3.09 -14.28 -8.83
C ALA A 62 -3.97 -14.05 -10.08
N ALA A 63 -5.13 -13.39 -9.94
CA ALA A 63 -5.99 -13.02 -11.06
C ALA A 63 -5.33 -11.95 -11.95
N LEU A 64 -4.73 -10.91 -11.37
CA LEU A 64 -4.01 -9.86 -12.09
C LEU A 64 -2.79 -10.40 -12.84
N ALA A 65 -2.11 -11.39 -12.28
CA ALA A 65 -0.96 -12.03 -12.90
C ALA A 65 -1.28 -12.66 -14.27
N GLN A 66 -2.54 -13.08 -14.48
CA GLN A 66 -2.99 -13.65 -15.74
C GLN A 66 -3.39 -12.58 -16.79
N ARG A 67 -3.54 -11.32 -16.36
CA ARG A 67 -3.94 -10.20 -17.22
C ARG A 67 -2.81 -9.21 -17.51
N THR A 68 -1.69 -9.37 -16.83
CA THR A 68 -0.52 -8.47 -16.92
C THR A 68 0.76 -9.27 -17.15
N GLN A 69 1.76 -8.66 -17.80
CA GLN A 69 3.00 -9.35 -18.17
C GLN A 69 4.26 -8.72 -17.56
N LYS A 70 4.24 -7.42 -17.25
CA LYS A 70 5.43 -6.63 -16.86
C LYS A 70 5.28 -5.94 -15.52
N ILE A 71 4.12 -5.35 -15.25
CA ILE A 71 3.88 -4.56 -14.03
C ILE A 71 4.08 -5.41 -12.79
N ARG A 72 4.73 -4.85 -11.78
CA ARG A 72 4.89 -5.53 -10.49
C ARG A 72 3.60 -5.44 -9.69
N LEU A 73 3.27 -6.51 -8.97
CA LEU A 73 2.02 -6.67 -8.24
C LEU A 73 2.32 -6.85 -6.75
N GLY A 74 1.50 -6.27 -5.87
CA GLY A 74 1.74 -6.48 -4.44
C GLY A 74 0.57 -6.09 -3.54
N PRO A 75 0.54 -6.64 -2.31
CA PRO A 75 -0.34 -6.13 -1.27
C PRO A 75 0.16 -4.76 -0.76
N ALA A 76 -0.74 -3.88 -0.42
CA ALA A 76 -0.43 -2.64 0.30
C ALA A 76 -1.48 -2.39 1.39
N ILE A 77 -1.45 -3.25 2.36
CA ILE A 77 -0.50 -4.26 2.85
C ILE A 77 -1.16 -5.63 3.01
N SER A 78 -0.36 -6.69 3.21
CA SER A 78 -0.85 -7.91 3.86
C SER A 78 -0.88 -7.71 5.38
N VAL A 79 -2.05 -7.91 6.00
CA VAL A 79 -2.25 -7.70 7.45
C VAL A 79 -1.91 -8.99 8.20
N LEU A 80 -0.62 -9.19 8.48
CA LEU A 80 -0.11 -10.46 9.01
C LEU A 80 -0.83 -11.00 10.27
N PRO A 81 -1.26 -10.16 11.24
CA PRO A 81 -1.93 -10.67 12.44
C PRO A 81 -3.23 -11.43 12.19
N PHE A 82 -3.91 -11.17 11.06
CA PHE A 82 -5.19 -11.82 10.75
C PHE A 82 -5.02 -13.21 10.13
N HIS A 83 -3.80 -13.61 9.81
CA HIS A 83 -3.50 -14.86 9.09
C HIS A 83 -2.54 -15.76 9.86
N HIS A 84 -2.58 -17.04 9.54
CA HIS A 84 -1.52 -17.95 9.97
C HIS A 84 -0.27 -17.73 9.11
N PRO A 85 0.94 -17.49 9.69
CA PRO A 85 2.11 -17.09 8.93
C PRO A 85 2.59 -18.12 7.89
N LEU A 86 2.36 -19.41 8.10
CA LEU A 86 2.67 -20.42 7.08
C LEU A 86 1.75 -20.29 5.86
N ILE A 87 0.46 -20.02 6.08
CA ILE A 87 -0.47 -19.77 4.96
C ILE A 87 -0.05 -18.52 4.18
N VAL A 88 0.32 -17.45 4.88
CA VAL A 88 0.88 -16.24 4.22
C VAL A 88 2.10 -16.59 3.38
N ALA A 89 3.04 -17.37 3.93
CA ALA A 89 4.24 -17.77 3.22
C ALA A 89 3.93 -18.60 1.95
N GLU A 90 2.98 -19.55 2.04
CA GLU A 90 2.57 -20.37 0.90
C GLU A 90 1.81 -19.57 -0.16
N GLU A 91 0.82 -18.76 0.23
CA GLU A 91 -0.01 -17.99 -0.70
C GLU A 91 0.81 -16.94 -1.46
N TYR A 92 1.70 -16.19 -0.80
CA TYR A 92 2.55 -15.22 -1.48
C TYR A 92 3.71 -15.89 -2.22
N GLY A 93 4.20 -17.04 -1.75
CA GLY A 93 5.11 -17.87 -2.52
C GLY A 93 4.48 -18.33 -3.84
N LEU A 94 3.23 -18.82 -3.78
CA LEU A 94 2.45 -19.20 -4.95
C LEU A 94 2.18 -18.00 -5.87
N ALA A 95 1.76 -16.87 -5.30
CA ALA A 95 1.50 -15.64 -6.07
C ALA A 95 2.74 -15.16 -6.83
N ASP A 96 3.95 -15.25 -6.22
CA ASP A 96 5.20 -14.89 -6.89
C ASP A 96 5.52 -15.82 -8.06
N ASN A 97 5.26 -17.12 -7.92
CA ASN A 97 5.40 -18.07 -9.02
C ASN A 97 4.39 -17.78 -10.16
N LEU A 98 3.13 -17.54 -9.82
CA LEU A 98 2.07 -17.25 -10.81
C LEU A 98 2.31 -15.95 -11.57
N CYS A 99 2.91 -14.94 -10.95
CA CYS A 99 3.24 -13.68 -11.60
C CYS A 99 4.68 -13.64 -12.18
N GLY A 100 5.39 -14.77 -12.21
CA GLY A 100 6.72 -14.87 -12.81
C GLY A 100 7.79 -14.01 -12.13
N GLY A 101 7.76 -13.91 -10.79
CA GLY A 101 8.74 -13.14 -10.01
C GLY A 101 8.47 -11.63 -10.00
N ARG A 102 7.24 -11.20 -10.25
CA ARG A 102 6.83 -9.78 -10.21
C ARG A 102 6.21 -9.36 -8.88
N LEU A 103 6.18 -10.23 -7.87
CA LEU A 103 5.63 -9.89 -6.56
C LEU A 103 6.47 -8.82 -5.88
N ASN A 104 5.81 -7.82 -5.33
CA ASN A 104 6.25 -6.94 -4.26
C ASN A 104 5.52 -7.36 -2.98
N PHE A 105 6.18 -7.41 -1.84
CA PHE A 105 5.55 -7.87 -0.61
C PHE A 105 5.55 -6.77 0.47
N ALA A 106 4.45 -6.05 0.61
CA ALA A 106 4.31 -5.09 1.70
C ALA A 106 3.42 -5.66 2.80
N ILE A 107 3.86 -5.48 4.05
CA ILE A 107 3.25 -6.05 5.25
C ILE A 107 2.97 -4.98 6.31
N GLY A 108 2.03 -5.29 7.20
CA GLY A 108 1.74 -4.43 8.33
C GLY A 108 0.88 -5.10 9.39
N SER A 109 0.70 -4.41 10.51
CA SER A 109 -0.13 -4.89 11.60
C SER A 109 -1.62 -4.61 11.45
N GLY A 110 -2.03 -3.81 10.45
CA GLY A 110 -3.38 -3.27 10.36
C GLY A 110 -3.59 -2.00 11.19
N PHE A 111 -4.79 -1.42 11.15
CA PHE A 111 -5.08 -0.20 11.91
C PHE A 111 -6.54 -0.05 12.36
N SER A 112 -7.46 -0.86 11.86
CA SER A 112 -8.90 -0.73 12.10
C SER A 112 -9.31 -1.45 13.40
N PRO A 113 -9.80 -0.72 14.42
CA PRO A 113 -10.26 -1.35 15.66
C PRO A 113 -11.38 -2.37 15.45
N ASN A 114 -12.25 -2.13 14.47
CA ASN A 114 -13.36 -3.04 14.18
C ASN A 114 -12.89 -4.34 13.54
N GLU A 115 -11.88 -4.32 12.68
CA GLU A 115 -11.29 -5.53 12.12
C GLU A 115 -10.69 -6.40 13.24
N TYR A 116 -9.90 -5.81 14.14
CA TYR A 116 -9.36 -6.51 15.30
C TYR A 116 -10.46 -7.13 16.16
N GLN A 117 -11.49 -6.34 16.50
CA GLN A 117 -12.60 -6.81 17.31
C GLN A 117 -13.34 -7.98 16.64
N THR A 118 -13.59 -7.89 15.33
CA THR A 118 -14.30 -8.93 14.58
C THR A 118 -13.48 -10.21 14.46
N PHE A 119 -12.16 -10.09 14.34
CA PHE A 119 -11.23 -11.24 14.42
C PHE A 119 -10.98 -11.73 15.86
N GLY A 120 -11.61 -11.12 16.88
CA GLY A 120 -11.44 -11.52 18.28
C GLY A 120 -10.07 -11.22 18.87
N MET A 121 -9.40 -10.17 18.39
CA MET A 121 -8.02 -9.84 18.72
C MET A 121 -7.91 -8.41 19.28
N SER A 122 -7.02 -8.19 20.24
CA SER A 122 -6.66 -6.83 20.68
C SER A 122 -5.59 -6.23 19.77
N MET A 123 -5.51 -4.89 19.75
CA MET A 123 -4.44 -4.21 19.00
C MET A 123 -3.04 -4.48 19.56
N GLU A 124 -2.93 -4.74 20.86
CA GLU A 124 -1.67 -5.09 21.51
C GLU A 124 -1.21 -6.47 21.06
N GLU A 125 -2.09 -7.46 21.14
CA GLU A 125 -1.85 -8.80 20.64
C GLU A 125 -1.47 -8.80 19.16
N ALA A 126 -2.18 -8.00 18.33
CA ALA A 126 -1.88 -7.89 16.91
C ALA A 126 -0.46 -7.38 16.63
N ARG A 127 0.05 -6.44 17.43
CA ARG A 127 1.44 -5.93 17.30
C ARG A 127 2.47 -7.00 17.62
N GLU A 128 2.23 -7.80 18.66
CA GLU A 128 3.12 -8.89 19.02
C GLU A 128 3.11 -9.99 17.96
N ARG A 129 1.92 -10.41 17.53
CA ARG A 129 1.72 -11.41 16.46
C ARG A 129 2.35 -10.98 15.14
N TYR A 130 2.31 -9.68 14.82
CA TYR A 130 2.85 -9.14 13.57
C TYR A 130 4.34 -9.45 13.39
N TRP A 131 5.16 -9.11 14.37
CA TRP A 131 6.60 -9.34 14.27
C TRP A 131 6.96 -10.82 14.31
N GLU A 132 6.25 -11.59 15.13
CA GLU A 132 6.41 -13.04 15.19
C GLU A 132 6.00 -13.71 13.88
N SER A 133 4.88 -13.31 13.30
CA SER A 133 4.43 -13.78 11.98
C SER A 133 5.47 -13.47 10.90
N PHE A 134 6.02 -12.26 10.91
CA PHE A 134 7.03 -11.87 9.93
C PHE A 134 8.31 -12.73 10.04
N ASP A 135 8.78 -13.01 11.26
CA ASP A 135 9.91 -13.92 11.47
C ASP A 135 9.64 -15.33 10.92
N VAL A 136 8.43 -15.87 11.17
CA VAL A 136 8.03 -17.18 10.63
C VAL A 136 7.99 -17.17 9.09
N VAL A 137 7.41 -16.13 8.48
CA VAL A 137 7.38 -15.99 7.00
C VAL A 137 8.80 -15.96 6.42
N LEU A 138 9.71 -15.19 7.03
CA LEU A 138 11.10 -15.12 6.57
C LEU A 138 11.80 -16.47 6.67
N LYS A 139 11.65 -17.19 7.80
CA LYS A 139 12.19 -18.54 7.96
C LYS A 139 11.64 -19.50 6.92
N ALA A 140 10.32 -19.48 6.69
CA ALA A 140 9.67 -20.33 5.70
C ALA A 140 10.19 -20.12 4.27
N TRP A 141 10.56 -18.89 3.91
CA TRP A 141 11.08 -18.58 2.58
C TRP A 141 12.59 -18.82 2.42
N THR A 142 13.36 -18.74 3.52
CA THR A 142 14.85 -18.76 3.46
C THR A 142 15.46 -20.06 3.89
N THR A 143 14.72 -20.94 4.59
CA THR A 143 15.22 -22.25 5.07
C THR A 143 14.37 -23.39 4.55
N ASP A 144 14.92 -24.58 4.40
CA ASP A 144 14.17 -25.74 3.91
C ASP A 144 13.34 -26.37 5.03
N GLU A 145 13.90 -26.44 6.22
CA GLU A 145 13.24 -26.92 7.42
C GLU A 145 13.58 -25.97 8.58
N PHE A 146 12.60 -25.67 9.43
CA PHE A 146 12.80 -24.81 10.59
C PHE A 146 11.86 -25.19 11.74
N SER A 147 12.23 -24.78 12.93
CA SER A 147 11.37 -24.77 14.10
C SER A 147 11.14 -23.34 14.58
N HIS A 148 10.02 -23.11 15.25
CA HIS A 148 9.72 -21.83 15.86
C HIS A 148 9.01 -22.05 17.20
N GLN A 149 9.53 -21.45 18.26
CA GLN A 149 8.97 -21.48 19.62
C GLN A 149 8.73 -20.06 20.07
N GLY A 150 7.58 -19.51 19.65
CA GLY A 150 7.15 -18.16 19.98
C GLY A 150 6.01 -18.11 20.98
N LYS A 151 5.53 -16.92 21.25
CA LYS A 151 4.38 -16.68 22.12
C LYS A 151 3.07 -17.08 21.43
N HIS A 152 2.96 -16.80 20.14
CA HIS A 152 1.73 -16.96 19.36
C HIS A 152 1.78 -18.17 18.41
N PHE A 153 2.98 -18.55 17.98
CA PHE A 153 3.15 -19.67 17.05
C PHE A 153 4.20 -20.65 17.59
N LYS A 154 3.85 -21.93 17.58
CA LYS A 154 4.75 -23.02 17.95
C LYS A 154 4.77 -24.04 16.82
N LEU A 155 5.92 -24.21 16.21
CA LEU A 155 6.13 -25.08 15.05
C LEU A 155 7.34 -25.96 15.36
N ASP A 156 7.14 -27.23 15.58
CA ASP A 156 8.22 -28.19 15.84
C ASP A 156 8.96 -28.53 14.55
N HIS A 157 8.22 -28.67 13.44
CA HIS A 157 8.72 -28.89 12.09
C HIS A 157 7.95 -28.01 11.11
N GLY A 158 8.57 -26.98 10.57
CA GLY A 158 8.01 -26.11 9.54
C GLY A 158 8.72 -26.35 8.21
N THR A 159 7.97 -26.72 7.18
CA THR A 159 8.46 -26.83 5.81
C THR A 159 7.43 -26.23 4.87
N VAL A 160 7.86 -25.29 4.04
CA VAL A 160 7.05 -24.70 2.97
C VAL A 160 7.66 -25.09 1.63
N PHE A 161 6.91 -25.86 0.84
CA PHE A 161 7.38 -26.36 -0.47
C PHE A 161 7.25 -25.32 -1.58
N VAL A 162 6.24 -24.45 -1.50
CA VAL A 162 6.00 -23.38 -2.48
C VAL A 162 6.65 -22.10 -1.99
N LYS A 163 7.91 -21.89 -2.37
CA LYS A 163 8.67 -20.68 -2.04
C LYS A 163 8.59 -19.65 -3.16
N PRO A 164 8.85 -18.36 -2.88
CA PRO A 164 8.96 -17.35 -3.92
C PRO A 164 10.00 -17.71 -5.00
N LEU A 165 9.68 -17.36 -6.25
CA LEU A 165 10.57 -17.50 -7.39
C LEU A 165 11.78 -16.55 -7.25
N GLN A 166 11.53 -15.35 -6.73
CA GLN A 166 12.55 -14.32 -6.51
C GLN A 166 13.55 -14.75 -5.41
N LYS A 167 14.84 -14.52 -5.63
CA LYS A 167 15.92 -14.86 -4.68
C LYS A 167 16.75 -13.63 -4.32
N PRO A 168 17.17 -13.48 -3.07
CA PRO A 168 16.90 -14.37 -1.91
C PRO A 168 15.45 -14.26 -1.43
N LEU A 169 14.76 -13.14 -1.69
CA LEU A 169 13.39 -12.80 -1.29
C LEU A 169 12.77 -11.86 -2.31
N PRO A 170 11.42 -11.82 -2.44
CA PRO A 170 10.75 -10.69 -3.07
C PRO A 170 11.15 -9.39 -2.36
N PRO A 171 11.10 -8.23 -3.03
CA PRO A 171 11.23 -6.94 -2.35
C PRO A 171 10.19 -6.78 -1.25
N ILE A 172 10.62 -6.36 -0.05
CA ILE A 172 9.75 -6.27 1.15
C ILE A 172 9.68 -4.83 1.63
N TRP A 173 8.46 -4.38 1.91
CA TRP A 173 8.16 -3.10 2.56
C TRP A 173 7.36 -3.32 3.84
N ILE A 174 7.65 -2.51 4.85
CA ILE A 174 6.93 -2.52 6.12
C ILE A 174 6.12 -1.23 6.23
N ALA A 175 4.81 -1.36 6.46
CA ALA A 175 3.97 -0.22 6.75
C ALA A 175 4.34 0.36 8.11
N ALA A 176 5.00 1.52 8.11
CA ALA A 176 5.53 2.16 9.29
C ALA A 176 5.01 3.59 9.43
N SER A 177 4.61 3.97 10.64
CA SER A 177 4.13 5.32 10.96
C SER A 177 4.52 5.81 12.35
N SER A 178 4.89 4.90 13.26
CA SER A 178 5.45 5.25 14.59
C SER A 178 6.97 5.13 14.55
N ASP A 179 7.64 5.94 15.35
CA ASP A 179 9.11 5.95 15.43
C ASP A 179 9.68 4.57 15.75
N ASP A 180 9.09 3.84 16.70
CA ASP A 180 9.52 2.48 17.04
C ASP A 180 9.51 1.54 15.83
N THR A 181 8.46 1.61 15.00
CA THR A 181 8.37 0.77 13.80
C THR A 181 9.36 1.23 12.74
N LEU A 182 9.54 2.54 12.55
CA LEU A 182 10.50 3.12 11.61
C LEU A 182 11.93 2.73 11.98
N ILE A 183 12.29 2.86 13.26
CA ILE A 183 13.62 2.48 13.78
C ILE A 183 13.85 0.99 13.57
N LYS A 184 12.94 0.14 14.05
CA LYS A 184 13.08 -1.32 13.92
C LYS A 184 13.17 -1.76 12.46
N THR A 185 12.37 -1.18 11.57
CA THR A 185 12.43 -1.48 10.14
C THR A 185 13.78 -1.11 9.53
N GLY A 186 14.30 0.07 9.90
CA GLY A 186 15.63 0.51 9.48
C GLY A 186 16.74 -0.43 9.96
N GLU A 187 16.72 -0.79 11.24
CA GLU A 187 17.68 -1.75 11.82
C GLU A 187 17.67 -3.11 11.12
N MET A 188 16.50 -3.60 10.74
CA MET A 188 16.33 -4.86 10.01
C MET A 188 16.71 -4.77 8.52
N GLY A 189 16.95 -3.59 7.97
CA GLY A 189 17.36 -3.38 6.58
C GLY A 189 16.23 -3.51 5.55
N PHE A 190 14.97 -3.42 5.95
CA PHE A 190 13.82 -3.42 5.05
C PHE A 190 13.42 -2.00 4.63
N SER A 191 12.60 -1.91 3.59
CA SER A 191 12.05 -0.67 3.06
C SER A 191 10.75 -0.29 3.77
N ILE A 192 10.31 0.96 3.66
CA ILE A 192 9.07 1.43 4.30
C ILE A 192 7.99 1.83 3.30
N MET A 193 6.74 1.70 3.76
CA MET A 193 5.55 2.21 3.07
C MET A 193 4.69 3.02 4.04
N GLY A 194 4.18 4.16 3.58
CA GLY A 194 3.31 5.00 4.38
C GLY A 194 2.16 5.62 3.59
N ILE A 195 1.11 6.03 4.32
CA ILE A 195 -0.03 6.79 3.78
C ILE A 195 -0.05 8.15 4.51
N PRO A 196 0.59 9.20 3.96
CA PRO A 196 0.72 10.49 4.60
C PRO A 196 -0.60 11.09 5.08
N PHE A 197 -1.62 11.11 4.23
CA PHE A 197 -2.96 11.58 4.57
C PHE A 197 -3.51 10.96 5.88
N ALA A 198 -3.21 9.68 6.12
CA ALA A 198 -3.75 8.94 7.26
C ALA A 198 -2.91 9.09 8.54
N ARG A 199 -1.66 9.52 8.43
CA ARG A 199 -0.66 9.40 9.50
C ARG A 199 0.22 10.62 9.71
N SER A 200 0.03 11.68 8.91
CA SER A 200 0.78 12.92 9.00
C SER A 200 -0.14 14.12 8.80
N THR A 201 0.23 15.24 9.39
CA THR A 201 -0.51 16.50 9.29
C THR A 201 0.10 17.46 8.27
N SER A 202 1.33 17.18 7.83
CA SER A 202 2.07 18.00 6.87
C SER A 202 3.17 17.20 6.16
N LEU A 203 3.66 17.74 5.05
CA LEU A 203 4.83 17.18 4.35
C LEU A 203 6.10 17.24 5.22
N LEU A 204 6.21 18.23 6.13
CA LEU A 204 7.32 18.30 7.07
C LEU A 204 7.37 17.07 7.99
N GLU A 205 6.22 16.66 8.54
CA GLU A 205 6.14 15.46 9.36
C GLU A 205 6.51 14.18 8.59
N VAL A 206 6.15 14.11 7.30
CA VAL A 206 6.60 12.99 6.44
C VAL A 206 8.12 12.98 6.31
N LYS A 207 8.74 14.15 6.13
CA LYS A 207 10.20 14.30 6.08
C LYS A 207 10.85 13.82 7.38
N GLU A 208 10.37 14.28 8.52
CA GLU A 208 10.89 13.90 9.85
C GLU A 208 10.84 12.38 10.05
N LYS A 209 9.75 11.73 9.69
CA LYS A 209 9.60 10.28 9.74
C LYS A 209 10.59 9.54 8.82
N ASN A 210 10.77 10.04 7.60
CA ASN A 210 11.77 9.48 6.69
C ASN A 210 13.19 9.63 7.24
N GLU A 211 13.52 10.75 7.87
CA GLU A 211 14.83 10.97 8.51
C GLU A 211 15.06 10.00 9.70
N VAL A 212 14.04 9.75 10.53
CA VAL A 212 14.12 8.75 11.61
C VAL A 212 14.45 7.37 11.03
N PHE A 213 13.72 6.96 9.99
CA PHE A 213 13.94 5.69 9.31
C PHE A 213 15.34 5.59 8.67
N GLU A 214 15.74 6.55 7.83
CA GLU A 214 17.02 6.54 7.12
C GLU A 214 18.21 6.55 8.11
N ASN A 215 18.12 7.35 9.18
CA ASN A 215 19.14 7.40 10.22
C ASN A 215 19.33 6.04 10.89
N SER A 216 18.25 5.34 11.22
CA SER A 216 18.27 4.01 11.83
C SER A 216 18.87 2.97 10.85
N TYR A 217 18.43 3.01 9.59
CA TYR A 217 18.89 2.13 8.53
C TYR A 217 20.42 2.23 8.32
N PHE A 218 20.94 3.43 8.14
CA PHE A 218 22.37 3.63 7.91
C PHE A 218 23.23 3.39 9.16
N ARG A 219 22.72 3.70 10.37
CA ARG A 219 23.40 3.36 11.64
C ARG A 219 23.54 1.86 11.85
N ALA A 220 22.61 1.06 11.38
CA ALA A 220 22.70 -0.41 11.39
C ALA A 220 23.72 -0.97 10.38
N GLY A 221 24.36 -0.13 9.57
CA GLY A 221 25.43 -0.51 8.64
C GLY A 221 24.96 -0.88 7.24
N HIS A 222 23.67 -0.72 6.93
CA HIS A 222 23.17 -0.96 5.59
C HIS A 222 23.70 0.12 4.62
N LYS A 223 24.15 -0.30 3.43
CA LYS A 223 24.83 0.60 2.47
C LYS A 223 23.97 1.01 1.28
N LYS A 224 23.06 0.15 0.87
CA LYS A 224 22.16 0.43 -0.24
C LYS A 224 21.02 1.32 0.25
N ARG A 225 20.71 2.41 -0.49
CA ARG A 225 19.57 3.24 -0.14
C ARG A 225 18.28 2.42 -0.12
N PRO A 226 17.49 2.47 0.97
CA PRO A 226 16.23 1.77 1.05
C PRO A 226 15.18 2.44 0.15
N ASP A 227 14.16 1.68 -0.24
CA ASP A 227 12.99 2.27 -0.89
C ASP A 227 12.04 2.86 0.15
N VAL A 228 11.53 4.05 -0.15
CA VAL A 228 10.49 4.74 0.63
C VAL A 228 9.28 4.93 -0.27
N ILE A 229 8.19 4.23 0.05
CA ILE A 229 6.92 4.34 -0.69
C ILE A 229 5.95 5.23 0.08
N VAL A 230 5.29 6.15 -0.64
CA VAL A 230 4.13 6.88 -0.12
C VAL A 230 2.90 6.66 -1.01
N ALA A 231 1.76 6.45 -0.37
CA ALA A 231 0.46 6.38 -1.04
C ALA A 231 -0.25 7.73 -0.94
N LEU A 232 -0.62 8.30 -2.09
CA LEU A 232 -1.30 9.58 -2.18
C LEU A 232 -2.62 9.45 -2.96
N HIS A 233 -3.66 10.16 -2.51
CA HIS A 233 -4.83 10.40 -3.35
C HIS A 233 -4.42 11.32 -4.49
N VAL A 234 -4.68 10.92 -5.73
CA VAL A 234 -4.27 11.66 -6.92
C VAL A 234 -5.43 11.79 -7.88
N TYR A 235 -5.79 13.03 -8.20
CA TYR A 235 -6.74 13.37 -9.25
C TYR A 235 -6.19 14.51 -10.09
N ILE A 236 -6.01 14.28 -11.38
CA ILE A 236 -5.38 15.23 -12.29
C ILE A 236 -6.37 15.62 -13.41
N SER A 237 -6.45 16.91 -13.65
CA SER A 237 -7.15 17.51 -14.80
C SER A 237 -6.26 18.57 -15.45
N GLN A 238 -6.60 19.00 -16.64
CA GLN A 238 -5.92 20.13 -17.30
C GLN A 238 -6.20 21.48 -16.61
N ASN A 239 -7.26 21.54 -15.80
CA ASN A 239 -7.64 22.71 -15.02
C ASN A 239 -7.72 22.36 -13.54
N GLU A 240 -7.14 23.20 -12.68
CA GLU A 240 -7.06 22.96 -11.24
C GLU A 240 -8.45 23.07 -10.57
N GLU A 241 -9.28 24.00 -10.98
CA GLU A 241 -10.63 24.18 -10.43
C GLU A 241 -11.50 22.95 -10.74
N ASP A 242 -11.40 22.44 -11.97
CA ASP A 242 -12.08 21.21 -12.39
C ASP A 242 -11.59 19.99 -11.59
N ALA A 243 -10.27 19.88 -11.37
CA ALA A 243 -9.70 18.79 -10.58
C ALA A 243 -10.25 18.77 -9.16
N VAL A 244 -10.30 19.93 -8.51
CA VAL A 244 -10.83 20.08 -7.15
C VAL A 244 -12.35 19.84 -7.11
N ALA A 245 -13.11 20.44 -8.03
CA ALA A 245 -14.56 20.32 -8.06
C ALA A 245 -15.03 18.87 -8.28
N SER A 246 -14.42 18.17 -9.25
CA SER A 246 -14.77 16.78 -9.57
C SER A 246 -14.36 15.79 -8.49
N SER A 247 -13.17 15.97 -7.87
CA SER A 247 -12.67 15.05 -6.84
C SER A 247 -13.29 15.25 -5.46
N ARG A 248 -13.79 16.45 -5.15
CA ARG A 248 -14.33 16.81 -3.82
C ARG A 248 -15.42 15.88 -3.31
N PRO A 249 -16.50 15.54 -4.05
CA PRO A 249 -17.53 14.64 -3.56
C PRO A 249 -16.99 13.21 -3.31
N CYS A 250 -16.06 12.76 -4.13
CA CYS A 250 -15.41 11.46 -3.96
C CYS A 250 -14.52 11.45 -2.71
N PHE A 251 -13.70 12.47 -2.53
CA PHE A 251 -12.84 12.59 -1.36
C PHE A 251 -13.64 12.76 -0.07
N GLN A 252 -14.78 13.46 -0.12
CA GLN A 252 -15.68 13.59 1.03
C GLN A 252 -16.21 12.22 1.49
N ARG A 253 -16.54 11.29 0.58
CA ARG A 253 -16.92 9.92 0.96
C ARG A 253 -15.79 9.20 1.71
N VAL A 254 -14.54 9.38 1.30
CA VAL A 254 -13.38 8.82 2.04
C VAL A 254 -13.31 9.42 3.44
N VAL A 255 -13.47 10.75 3.57
CA VAL A 255 -13.48 11.45 4.86
C VAL A 255 -14.60 10.95 5.76
N ASP A 256 -15.83 10.90 5.26
CA ASP A 256 -17.02 10.47 6.01
C ASP A 256 -16.86 9.03 6.53
N TYR A 257 -16.31 8.14 5.69
CA TYR A 257 -15.98 6.79 6.09
C TYR A 257 -14.95 6.77 7.24
N LEU A 258 -13.88 7.52 7.10
CA LEU A 258 -12.83 7.57 8.12
C LEU A 258 -13.34 8.15 9.44
N VAL A 259 -14.18 9.17 9.40
CA VAL A 259 -14.84 9.73 10.61
C VAL A 259 -15.67 8.66 11.31
N LYS A 260 -16.43 7.87 10.54
CA LYS A 260 -17.35 6.86 11.09
C LYS A 260 -16.65 5.67 11.73
N TYR A 261 -15.52 5.21 11.17
CA TYR A 261 -14.88 3.94 11.52
C TYR A 261 -13.49 4.07 12.14
N ARG A 262 -12.95 5.27 12.26
CA ARG A 262 -11.66 5.51 12.92
C ARG A 262 -11.77 5.57 14.44
N ARG A 263 -10.60 5.42 15.07
CA ARG A 263 -10.44 5.72 16.51
C ARG A 263 -10.91 7.13 16.83
N PRO A 264 -11.59 7.33 17.97
CA PRO A 264 -11.81 8.66 18.51
C PRO A 264 -10.49 9.46 18.59
N GLY A 265 -10.49 10.70 18.12
CA GLY A 265 -9.32 11.56 18.10
C GLY A 265 -8.35 11.38 16.91
N ALA A 266 -8.63 10.51 15.95
CA ALA A 266 -7.86 10.47 14.72
C ALA A 266 -8.17 11.71 13.86
N HIS A 267 -7.13 12.43 13.43
CA HIS A 267 -7.29 13.57 12.52
C HIS A 267 -7.87 13.12 11.18
N THR A 268 -8.95 13.75 10.78
CA THR A 268 -9.49 13.66 9.44
C THR A 268 -9.26 15.01 8.76
N LEU A 269 -8.54 14.98 7.67
CA LEU A 269 -8.24 16.19 6.91
C LEU A 269 -9.22 16.29 5.74
N ASP A 270 -9.82 17.45 5.55
CA ASP A 270 -10.59 17.76 4.35
C ASP A 270 -9.68 17.92 3.12
N LEU A 271 -10.28 17.94 1.93
CA LEU A 271 -9.54 18.06 0.67
C LEU A 271 -8.65 19.29 0.62
N ASP A 272 -9.14 20.44 1.08
CA ASP A 272 -8.40 21.70 0.99
C ASP A 272 -7.16 21.69 1.90
N THR A 273 -7.30 21.10 3.10
CA THR A 273 -6.18 20.89 4.01
C THR A 273 -5.19 19.87 3.44
N VAL A 274 -5.67 18.74 2.91
CA VAL A 274 -4.81 17.71 2.29
C VAL A 274 -4.02 18.30 1.12
N LYS A 275 -4.66 19.10 0.27
CA LYS A 275 -4.02 19.81 -0.83
C LYS A 275 -2.99 20.83 -0.34
N LYS A 276 -3.37 21.69 0.60
CA LYS A 276 -2.49 22.73 1.19
C LYS A 276 -1.25 22.12 1.84
N GLN A 277 -1.41 21.01 2.55
CA GLN A 277 -0.33 20.29 3.23
C GLN A 277 0.41 19.32 2.32
N LYS A 278 0.04 19.22 1.03
CA LYS A 278 0.63 18.35 0.02
C LYS A 278 0.57 16.85 0.37
N LEU A 279 -0.47 16.45 1.11
CA LEU A 279 -0.70 15.05 1.51
C LEU A 279 -1.58 14.29 0.50
N GLY A 280 -1.93 14.92 -0.59
CA GLY A 280 -2.63 14.42 -1.77
C GLY A 280 -2.49 15.42 -2.91
N VAL A 281 -2.85 15.01 -4.12
CA VAL A 281 -2.72 15.81 -5.34
C VAL A 281 -4.07 15.94 -6.02
N PHE A 282 -4.55 17.18 -6.14
CA PHE A 282 -5.81 17.53 -6.80
C PHE A 282 -5.54 18.79 -7.66
N GLY A 283 -5.11 18.59 -8.91
CA GLY A 283 -4.66 19.73 -9.72
C GLY A 283 -4.21 19.37 -11.13
N THR A 284 -3.30 20.16 -11.67
CA THR A 284 -2.75 19.99 -13.02
C THR A 284 -1.51 19.07 -13.04
N PRO A 285 -1.09 18.57 -14.21
CA PRO A 285 0.18 17.86 -14.35
C PRO A 285 1.39 18.66 -13.82
N GLU A 286 1.44 19.95 -14.07
CA GLU A 286 2.53 20.82 -13.59
C GLU A 286 2.55 20.88 -12.06
N ASN A 287 1.39 21.11 -11.45
CA ASN A 287 1.24 21.10 -9.98
C ASN A 287 1.64 19.75 -9.39
N THR A 288 1.23 18.64 -10.03
CA THR A 288 1.61 17.29 -9.65
C THR A 288 3.13 17.09 -9.68
N CYS A 289 3.78 17.50 -10.75
CA CYS A 289 5.25 17.45 -10.85
C CYS A 289 5.93 18.24 -9.74
N SER A 290 5.42 19.43 -9.42
CA SER A 290 5.96 20.24 -8.33
C SER A 290 5.90 19.54 -6.99
N ILE A 291 4.74 18.95 -6.64
CA ILE A 291 4.54 18.21 -5.39
C ILE A 291 5.42 16.96 -5.35
N PHE A 292 5.47 16.18 -6.43
CA PHE A 292 6.27 14.94 -6.46
C PHE A 292 7.77 15.20 -6.33
N ARG A 293 8.28 16.31 -6.87
CA ARG A 293 9.67 16.74 -6.64
C ARG A 293 9.95 17.06 -5.17
N GLU A 294 8.99 17.58 -4.44
CA GLU A 294 9.16 17.78 -2.99
C GLU A 294 9.23 16.45 -2.25
N TYR A 295 8.41 15.47 -2.61
CA TYR A 295 8.52 14.11 -2.08
C TYR A 295 9.88 13.46 -2.42
N GLU A 296 10.36 13.61 -3.65
CA GLU A 296 11.67 13.11 -4.04
C GLU A 296 12.81 13.72 -3.19
N LYS A 297 12.76 15.03 -2.92
CA LYS A 297 13.75 15.74 -2.09
C LYS A 297 13.79 15.22 -0.64
N ILE A 298 12.69 14.74 -0.10
CA ILE A 298 12.61 14.19 1.26
C ILE A 298 12.82 12.67 1.31
N GLY A 299 13.39 12.07 0.26
CA GLY A 299 13.81 10.68 0.25
C GLY A 299 12.83 9.67 -0.33
N VAL A 300 11.63 10.09 -0.74
CA VAL A 300 10.66 9.18 -1.35
C VAL A 300 11.16 8.68 -2.70
N THR A 301 11.11 7.37 -2.90
CA THR A 301 11.57 6.69 -4.12
C THR A 301 10.42 6.24 -5.01
N HIS A 302 9.23 6.00 -4.40
CA HIS A 302 8.04 5.56 -5.10
C HIS A 302 6.82 6.32 -4.61
N ILE A 303 5.95 6.71 -5.53
CA ILE A 303 4.61 7.23 -5.24
C ILE A 303 3.60 6.24 -5.81
N ILE A 304 2.73 5.70 -4.95
CA ILE A 304 1.60 4.88 -5.36
C ILE A 304 0.32 5.68 -5.27
N CYS A 305 -0.36 5.83 -6.41
CA CYS A 305 -1.47 6.73 -6.59
C CYS A 305 -2.80 6.04 -6.34
N MET A 306 -3.57 6.51 -5.38
CA MET A 306 -4.98 6.17 -5.21
C MET A 306 -5.78 7.06 -6.16
N VAL A 307 -6.19 6.54 -7.30
CA VAL A 307 -6.88 7.30 -8.36
C VAL A 307 -8.39 7.01 -8.42
N ASN A 308 -8.84 5.90 -7.82
CA ASN A 308 -10.24 5.46 -7.82
C ASN A 308 -10.97 5.66 -6.49
N PHE A 309 -10.43 6.51 -5.61
CA PHE A 309 -10.96 6.75 -4.26
C PHE A 309 -12.39 7.30 -4.27
N GLY A 310 -13.21 6.88 -3.29
CA GLY A 310 -14.55 7.41 -3.06
C GLY A 310 -15.48 7.32 -4.26
N GLY A 311 -15.23 6.42 -5.20
CA GLY A 311 -16.07 6.23 -6.37
C GLY A 311 -15.82 7.21 -7.51
N VAL A 312 -14.59 7.67 -7.71
CA VAL A 312 -14.18 8.40 -8.93
C VAL A 312 -14.58 7.58 -10.16
N PRO A 313 -15.31 8.16 -11.14
CA PRO A 313 -15.75 7.45 -12.33
C PRO A 313 -14.59 6.90 -13.17
N MET A 314 -14.71 5.68 -13.71
CA MET A 314 -13.65 5.02 -14.46
C MET A 314 -13.09 5.84 -15.64
N PRO A 315 -13.88 6.62 -16.41
CA PRO A 315 -13.29 7.52 -17.43
C PRO A 315 -12.37 8.58 -16.86
N GLU A 316 -12.63 9.07 -15.65
CA GLU A 316 -11.80 10.07 -14.98
C GLU A 316 -10.56 9.43 -14.34
N VAL A 317 -10.69 8.21 -13.82
CA VAL A 317 -9.55 7.38 -13.41
C VAL A 317 -8.58 7.19 -14.59
N ARG A 318 -9.10 6.77 -15.73
CA ARG A 318 -8.29 6.58 -16.96
C ARG A 318 -7.61 7.89 -17.38
N ARG A 319 -8.34 9.00 -17.39
CA ARG A 319 -7.78 10.33 -17.73
C ARG A 319 -6.63 10.72 -16.80
N THR A 320 -6.82 10.57 -15.48
CA THR A 320 -5.76 10.85 -14.49
C THR A 320 -4.52 10.00 -14.77
N MET A 321 -4.68 8.71 -15.04
CA MET A 321 -3.57 7.81 -15.35
C MET A 321 -2.87 8.19 -16.66
N GLU A 322 -3.60 8.59 -17.69
CA GLU A 322 -3.03 9.07 -18.97
C GLU A 322 -2.22 10.37 -18.81
N LEU A 323 -2.75 11.32 -18.03
CA LEU A 323 -2.02 12.56 -17.72
C LEU A 323 -0.75 12.28 -16.92
N MET A 324 -0.79 11.33 -15.97
CA MET A 324 0.40 10.84 -15.28
C MET A 324 1.45 10.32 -16.26
N SER A 325 1.06 9.40 -17.14
CA SER A 325 1.97 8.78 -18.11
C SER A 325 2.56 9.78 -19.09
N LYS A 326 1.73 10.65 -19.67
CA LYS A 326 2.12 11.56 -20.75
C LYS A 326 2.85 12.82 -20.28
N GLU A 327 2.43 13.39 -19.15
CA GLU A 327 2.86 14.73 -18.74
C GLU A 327 3.65 14.75 -17.42
N VAL A 328 3.49 13.72 -16.55
CA VAL A 328 4.20 13.67 -15.27
C VAL A 328 5.45 12.80 -15.36
N PHE A 329 5.33 11.55 -15.80
CA PHE A 329 6.46 10.58 -15.81
C PHE A 329 7.71 11.08 -16.55
N PRO A 330 7.63 11.77 -17.70
CA PRO A 330 8.81 12.26 -18.41
C PRO A 330 9.69 13.21 -17.58
N ASN A 331 9.15 13.81 -16.52
CA ASN A 331 9.89 14.71 -15.63
C ASN A 331 10.70 13.97 -14.54
N PHE A 332 10.56 12.63 -14.43
CA PHE A 332 11.17 11.83 -13.35
C PHE A 332 11.90 10.57 -13.86
N ARG A 333 11.85 10.32 -15.16
CA ARG A 333 12.51 9.18 -15.85
C ARG A 333 13.65 9.64 -16.73
#